data_e9ff4717e13622ec79ca5c81abb0567c
#
_entry.id   e9ff4717e13622ec79ca5c81abb0567c
#
_cell.length_a   1.000
_cell.length_b   1.000
_cell.length_c   1.000
_cell.angle_alpha   90.00
_cell.angle_beta   90.00
_cell.angle_gamma   90.00
#
_symmetry.space_group_name_H-M   'P 1'
#
loop_
_entity.id
_entity.type
_entity.pdbx_description
1 polymer ?
#
loop_
_entity_poly.entity_id
_entity_poly.type
_entity_poly.pdbx_seq_one_letter_code
_entity_poly.pdbx_strand_id
1 'polypeptide(L)'
;MISILRGIVASVGLDHIDVVVGGIGFRVHVTPAFAQGTARDEEITVYTSMIVREDSMTLYGFESCDERDVFTTLRSVSGIGPKIALAALAVLRPDDLRRAVAFFDHQRVSVLIRHRRQKFQPILFRQ
;
A
#
# COMPACT_ATOMS: atom_id res chain seq x y z
N MET A 1 -1.56 16.44 -6.46
CA MET A 1 -1.49 15.13 -5.82
C MET A 1 -2.55 14.20 -6.37
N ILE A 2 -2.19 12.94 -6.65
CA ILE A 2 -3.12 11.96 -7.20
C ILE A 2 -3.65 11.12 -6.04
N SER A 3 -4.94 11.23 -5.74
CA SER A 3 -5.55 10.56 -4.60
C SER A 3 -6.52 9.46 -4.99
N ILE A 4 -7.03 9.48 -6.20
CA ILE A 4 -7.96 8.48 -6.73
C ILE A 4 -7.71 8.35 -8.22
N LEU A 5 -7.72 7.11 -8.71
CA LEU A 5 -7.73 6.83 -10.14
C LEU A 5 -8.93 5.95 -10.47
N ARG A 6 -9.62 6.32 -11.54
CA ARG A 6 -10.70 5.50 -12.08
C ARG A 6 -10.43 5.28 -13.56
N GLY A 7 -10.27 4.05 -13.96
CA GLY A 7 -9.97 3.73 -15.34
C GLY A 7 -9.97 2.24 -15.61
N ILE A 8 -9.40 1.89 -16.75
CA ILE A 8 -9.38 0.51 -17.24
C ILE A 8 -8.01 -0.09 -16.95
N VAL A 9 -8.01 -1.30 -16.43
CA VAL A 9 -6.77 -2.04 -16.15
C VAL A 9 -6.16 -2.51 -17.45
N ALA A 10 -4.96 -2.02 -17.75
CA ALA A 10 -4.24 -2.40 -18.96
C ALA A 10 -3.38 -3.64 -18.74
N SER A 11 -2.82 -3.80 -17.55
CA SER A 11 -2.00 -4.95 -17.22
C SER A 11 -1.97 -5.17 -15.72
N VAL A 12 -1.67 -6.42 -15.33
CA VAL A 12 -1.60 -6.84 -13.93
C VAL A 12 -0.28 -7.56 -13.72
N GLY A 13 0.53 -7.06 -12.76
CA GLY A 13 1.75 -7.72 -12.34
C GLY A 13 1.57 -8.44 -11.01
N LEU A 14 2.68 -8.86 -10.40
CA LEU A 14 2.63 -9.54 -9.11
C LEU A 14 2.30 -8.55 -7.98
N ASP A 15 2.83 -7.34 -8.09
CA ASP A 15 2.71 -6.33 -7.03
C ASP A 15 2.34 -4.96 -7.57
N HIS A 16 1.83 -4.91 -8.80
CA HIS A 16 1.41 -3.65 -9.41
C HIS A 16 0.34 -3.90 -10.45
N ILE A 17 -0.39 -2.85 -10.76
CA ILE A 17 -1.34 -2.82 -11.88
C ILE A 17 -1.10 -1.54 -12.65
N ASP A 18 -1.40 -1.57 -13.94
CA ASP A 18 -1.37 -0.39 -14.79
C ASP A 18 -2.81 -0.01 -15.12
N VAL A 19 -3.18 1.22 -14.78
CA VAL A 19 -4.54 1.74 -14.97
C VAL A 19 -4.49 2.87 -15.97
N VAL A 20 -5.30 2.78 -17.01
CA VAL A 20 -5.37 3.82 -18.04
C VAL A 20 -6.52 4.77 -17.74
N VAL A 21 -6.17 6.04 -17.60
CA VAL A 21 -7.14 7.11 -17.33
C VAL A 21 -6.90 8.19 -18.38
N GLY A 22 -7.91 8.44 -19.22
CA GLY A 22 -7.81 9.50 -20.23
C GLY A 22 -6.63 9.33 -21.17
N GLY A 23 -6.30 8.09 -21.53
CA GLY A 23 -5.19 7.81 -22.42
C GLY A 23 -3.81 7.76 -21.76
N ILE A 24 -3.74 7.98 -20.45
CA ILE A 24 -2.48 7.94 -19.71
C ILE A 24 -2.47 6.69 -18.84
N GLY A 25 -1.40 5.90 -18.94
CA GLY A 25 -1.21 4.71 -18.11
C GLY A 25 -0.47 5.07 -16.84
N PHE A 26 -1.08 4.70 -15.70
CA PHE A 26 -0.47 4.89 -14.38
C PHE A 26 -0.11 3.54 -13.79
N ARG A 27 1.15 3.35 -13.43
CA ARG A 27 1.56 2.16 -12.69
C ARG A 27 1.35 2.39 -11.21
N VAL A 28 0.55 1.52 -10.60
CA VAL A 28 0.17 1.63 -9.20
C VAL A 28 0.68 0.39 -8.48
N HIS A 29 1.49 0.60 -7.44
CA HIS A 29 1.97 -0.51 -6.61
C HIS A 29 0.88 -0.88 -5.62
N VAL A 30 0.58 -2.16 -5.54
CA VAL A 30 -0.52 -2.68 -4.73
C VAL A 30 -0.06 -3.93 -3.99
N THR A 31 -0.87 -4.39 -3.04
CA THR A 31 -0.59 -5.69 -2.41
C THR A 31 -0.78 -6.80 -3.43
N PRO A 32 -0.10 -7.95 -3.25
CA PRO A 32 -0.31 -9.09 -4.14
C PRO A 32 -1.76 -9.56 -4.19
N ALA A 33 -2.48 -9.50 -3.07
CA ALA A 33 -3.89 -9.88 -3.02
C ALA A 33 -4.74 -8.97 -3.90
N PHE A 34 -4.48 -7.66 -3.87
CA PHE A 34 -5.18 -6.71 -4.74
C PHE A 34 -4.90 -7.05 -6.21
N ALA A 35 -3.63 -7.25 -6.56
CA ALA A 35 -3.25 -7.57 -7.93
C ALA A 35 -3.92 -8.85 -8.42
N GLN A 36 -3.93 -9.88 -7.58
CA GLN A 36 -4.55 -11.17 -7.94
C GLN A 36 -6.05 -11.06 -8.12
N GLY A 37 -6.70 -10.17 -7.39
CA GLY A 37 -8.15 -9.95 -7.50
C GLY A 37 -8.56 -9.02 -8.62
N THR A 38 -7.61 -8.49 -9.38
CA THR A 38 -7.88 -7.53 -10.45
C THR A 38 -7.71 -8.19 -11.80
N ALA A 39 -8.66 -7.96 -12.70
CA ALA A 39 -8.64 -8.52 -14.04
C ALA A 39 -8.28 -7.46 -15.07
N ARG A 40 -7.56 -7.88 -16.11
CA ARG A 40 -7.28 -7.03 -17.26
C ARG A 40 -8.60 -6.61 -17.93
N ASP A 41 -8.63 -5.39 -18.41
CA ASP A 41 -9.79 -4.76 -19.07
C ASP A 41 -10.95 -4.44 -18.13
N GLU A 42 -10.77 -4.67 -16.84
CA GLU A 42 -11.75 -4.32 -15.83
C GLU A 42 -11.71 -2.81 -15.54
N GLU A 43 -12.87 -2.20 -15.35
CA GLU A 43 -12.93 -0.82 -14.86
C GLU A 43 -12.86 -0.84 -13.34
N ILE A 44 -11.92 -0.07 -12.78
CA ILE A 44 -11.74 -0.03 -11.33
C ILE A 44 -11.56 1.39 -10.83
N THR A 45 -11.80 1.54 -9.55
CA THR A 45 -11.44 2.74 -8.80
C THR A 45 -10.37 2.35 -7.78
N VAL A 46 -9.26 3.05 -7.81
CA VAL A 46 -8.13 2.79 -6.91
C VAL A 46 -7.90 4.03 -6.06
N TYR A 47 -7.83 3.87 -4.76
CA TYR A 47 -7.49 4.96 -3.86
C TYR A 47 -5.99 4.98 -3.72
N THR A 48 -5.37 6.12 -4.05
CA THR A 48 -3.93 6.18 -4.23
C THR A 48 -3.26 7.11 -3.23
N SER A 49 -1.99 6.84 -3.00
CA SER A 49 -1.09 7.73 -2.29
C SER A 49 0.13 7.92 -3.18
N MET A 50 0.41 9.17 -3.55
CA MET A 50 1.56 9.49 -4.40
C MET A 50 2.72 9.93 -3.52
N ILE A 51 3.85 9.26 -3.70
CA ILE A 51 5.06 9.57 -2.97
C ILE A 51 6.07 10.17 -3.93
N VAL A 52 6.40 11.43 -3.68
CA VAL A 52 7.34 12.18 -4.51
C VAL A 52 8.67 12.25 -3.81
N ARG A 53 9.70 11.82 -4.51
CA ARG A 53 11.07 11.95 -4.06
C ARG A 53 11.85 12.75 -5.08
N GLU A 54 13.09 13.03 -4.77
CA GLU A 54 13.94 13.83 -5.65
C GLU A 54 14.05 13.22 -7.05
N ASP A 55 14.14 11.90 -7.12
CA ASP A 55 14.39 11.17 -8.35
C ASP A 55 13.24 10.27 -8.80
N SER A 56 12.09 10.32 -8.11
CA SER A 56 10.99 9.43 -8.46
C SER A 56 9.64 9.95 -8.00
N MET A 57 8.59 9.49 -8.67
CA MET A 57 7.19 9.66 -8.26
C MET A 57 6.56 8.28 -8.33
N THR A 58 6.04 7.82 -7.20
CA THR A 58 5.50 6.46 -7.09
C THR A 58 4.08 6.51 -6.56
N LEU A 59 3.19 5.73 -7.18
CA LEU A 59 1.81 5.59 -6.74
C LEU A 59 1.64 4.26 -6.03
N TYR A 60 1.03 4.32 -4.85
CA TYR A 60 0.59 3.14 -4.11
C TYR A 60 -0.92 3.13 -4.08
N GLY A 61 -1.54 1.98 -4.31
CA GLY A 61 -2.98 1.90 -4.46
C GLY A 61 -3.64 0.92 -3.53
N PHE A 62 -4.90 1.23 -3.19
CA PHE A 62 -5.68 0.49 -2.20
C PHE A 62 -7.11 0.36 -2.68
N GLU A 63 -7.80 -0.68 -2.21
CA GLU A 63 -9.18 -0.94 -2.58
C GLU A 63 -10.15 0.03 -1.92
N SER A 64 -9.76 0.62 -0.79
CA SER A 64 -10.63 1.51 -0.03
C SER A 64 -9.87 2.71 0.51
N CYS A 65 -10.63 3.76 0.85
CA CYS A 65 -10.08 4.92 1.54
C CYS A 65 -9.47 4.54 2.88
N ASP A 66 -10.09 3.60 3.58
CA ASP A 66 -9.62 3.16 4.89
C ASP A 66 -8.21 2.59 4.81
N GLU A 67 -7.95 1.72 3.84
CA GLU A 67 -6.63 1.15 3.66
C GLU A 67 -5.61 2.22 3.33
N ARG A 68 -5.98 3.16 2.45
CA ARG A 68 -5.09 4.27 2.10
C ARG A 68 -4.75 5.10 3.33
N ASP A 69 -5.74 5.38 4.17
CA ASP A 69 -5.54 6.19 5.37
C ASP A 69 -4.64 5.47 6.37
N VAL A 70 -4.80 4.16 6.52
CA VAL A 70 -3.92 3.35 7.37
C VAL A 70 -2.50 3.40 6.83
N PHE A 71 -2.32 3.26 5.52
CA PHE A 71 -1.01 3.35 4.88
C PHE A 71 -0.36 4.70 5.18
N THR A 72 -1.10 5.78 5.03
CA THR A 72 -0.60 7.13 5.30
C THR A 72 -0.19 7.28 6.76
N THR A 73 -1.00 6.76 7.67
CA THR A 73 -0.69 6.80 9.10
C THR A 73 0.56 6.01 9.42
N LEU A 74 0.70 4.81 8.85
CA LEU A 74 1.90 3.99 9.06
C LEU A 74 3.16 4.69 8.59
N ARG A 75 3.08 5.40 7.47
CA ARG A 75 4.22 6.14 6.94
C ARG A 75 4.65 7.30 7.84
N SER A 76 3.75 7.78 8.68
CA SER A 76 4.09 8.86 9.63
C SER A 76 4.92 8.33 10.80
N VAL A 77 4.98 7.03 10.98
CA VAL A 77 5.78 6.41 12.05
C VAL A 77 7.24 6.38 11.64
N SER A 78 8.11 6.79 12.54
CA SER A 78 9.55 6.83 12.29
C SER A 78 10.08 5.44 11.92
N GLY A 79 10.86 5.38 10.85
CA GLY A 79 11.47 4.12 10.38
C GLY A 79 10.57 3.26 9.52
N ILE A 80 9.37 3.73 9.18
CA ILE A 80 8.47 2.99 8.31
C ILE A 80 8.32 3.73 6.99
N GLY A 81 8.92 3.16 5.94
CA GLY A 81 8.78 3.70 4.59
C GLY A 81 7.57 3.10 3.89
N PRO A 82 7.32 3.53 2.63
CA PRO A 82 6.14 3.09 1.89
C PRO A 82 6.12 1.59 1.62
N LYS A 83 7.26 0.98 1.32
CA LYS A 83 7.30 -0.47 1.04
C LYS A 83 6.97 -1.29 2.28
N ILE A 84 7.45 -0.86 3.44
CA ILE A 84 7.17 -1.54 4.71
C ILE A 84 5.70 -1.36 5.08
N ALA A 85 5.16 -0.15 4.90
CA ALA A 85 3.75 0.11 5.16
C ALA A 85 2.84 -0.75 4.27
N LEU A 86 3.18 -0.87 3.00
CA LEU A 86 2.42 -1.71 2.08
C LEU A 86 2.51 -3.19 2.47
N ALA A 87 3.69 -3.65 2.85
CA ALA A 87 3.88 -5.02 3.30
C ALA A 87 3.08 -5.32 4.58
N ALA A 88 2.99 -4.34 5.48
CA ALA A 88 2.19 -4.49 6.69
C ALA A 88 0.71 -4.66 6.36
N LEU A 89 0.20 -3.92 5.40
CA LEU A 89 -1.19 -4.06 4.95
C LEU A 89 -1.45 -5.38 4.25
N ALA A 90 -0.43 -5.99 3.66
CA ALA A 90 -0.56 -7.31 3.04
C ALA A 90 -0.68 -8.43 4.09
N VAL A 91 -0.16 -8.21 5.28
CA VAL A 91 -0.09 -9.22 6.35
C VAL A 91 -1.16 -9.00 7.41
N LEU A 92 -1.45 -7.74 7.74
CA LEU A 92 -2.38 -7.37 8.81
C LEU A 92 -3.61 -6.72 8.23
N ARG A 93 -4.76 -6.97 8.85
CA ARG A 93 -6.00 -6.32 8.45
C ARG A 93 -5.94 -4.83 8.79
N PRO A 94 -6.55 -3.96 7.96
CA PRO A 94 -6.60 -2.54 8.27
C PRO A 94 -7.17 -2.23 9.64
N ASP A 95 -8.18 -2.98 10.09
CA ASP A 95 -8.79 -2.78 11.40
C ASP A 95 -7.81 -3.06 12.53
N ASP A 96 -6.97 -4.09 12.39
CA ASP A 96 -5.95 -4.40 13.39
C ASP A 96 -4.94 -3.28 13.50
N LEU A 97 -4.50 -2.75 12.36
CA LEU A 97 -3.54 -1.65 12.31
C LEU A 97 -4.16 -0.37 12.88
N ARG A 98 -5.42 -0.10 12.55
CA ARG A 98 -6.11 1.09 13.04
C ARG A 98 -6.25 1.04 14.56
N ARG A 99 -6.58 -0.12 15.12
CA ARG A 99 -6.66 -0.29 16.57
C ARG A 99 -5.30 -0.09 17.23
N ALA A 100 -4.25 -0.60 16.62
CA ALA A 100 -2.90 -0.42 17.14
C ALA A 100 -2.53 1.05 17.17
N VAL A 101 -2.83 1.78 16.11
CA VAL A 101 -2.56 3.23 16.04
C VAL A 101 -3.38 3.98 17.09
N ALA A 102 -4.63 3.58 17.32
CA ALA A 102 -5.51 4.25 18.28
C ALA A 102 -5.08 4.03 19.73
N PHE A 103 -4.51 2.87 20.05
CA PHE A 103 -4.19 2.52 21.44
C PHE A 103 -2.72 2.65 21.80
N PHE A 104 -1.83 2.74 20.80
CA PHE A 104 -0.40 2.79 21.04
C PHE A 104 0.19 4.01 20.35
N ASP A 105 1.31 4.52 20.90
CA ASP A 105 2.04 5.58 20.23
C ASP A 105 2.81 5.03 19.03
N HIS A 106 3.44 5.93 18.28
CA HIS A 106 4.14 5.57 17.05
C HIS A 106 5.23 4.54 17.28
N GLN A 107 5.93 4.62 18.40
CA GLN A 107 6.99 3.67 18.69
C GLN A 107 6.45 2.26 18.91
N ARG A 108 5.33 2.15 19.60
CA ARG A 108 4.70 0.86 19.84
C ARG A 108 4.20 0.22 18.55
N VAL A 109 3.64 1.03 17.67
CA VAL A 109 3.23 0.55 16.35
C VAL A 109 4.44 0.06 15.57
N SER A 110 5.54 0.80 15.59
CA SER A 110 6.78 0.41 14.93
C SER A 110 7.31 -0.93 15.46
N VAL A 111 7.29 -1.09 16.78
CA VAL A 111 7.73 -2.35 17.41
C VAL A 111 6.83 -3.51 17.00
N LEU A 112 5.52 -3.30 17.00
CA LEU A 112 4.55 -4.31 16.61
C LEU A 112 4.78 -4.78 15.17
N ILE A 113 5.01 -3.87 14.27
CA ILE A 113 5.25 -4.20 12.87
C ILE A 113 6.55 -4.97 12.70
N ARG A 114 7.62 -4.56 13.39
CA ARG A 114 8.89 -5.28 13.33
C ARG A 114 8.74 -6.71 13.87
N HIS A 115 8.01 -6.87 14.96
CA HIS A 115 7.77 -8.18 15.53
C HIS A 115 7.02 -9.08 14.55
N ARG A 116 5.99 -8.57 13.89
CA ARG A 116 5.23 -9.31 12.89
C ARG A 116 6.09 -9.68 11.69
N ARG A 117 6.94 -8.79 11.23
CA ARG A 117 7.86 -9.08 10.14
C ARG A 117 8.75 -10.26 10.47
N GLN A 118 9.36 -10.25 11.65
CA GLN A 118 10.24 -11.34 12.07
C GLN A 118 9.49 -12.65 12.17
N LYS A 119 8.26 -12.62 12.65
CA LYS A 119 7.46 -13.82 12.87
C LYS A 119 6.99 -14.44 11.54
N PHE A 120 6.54 -13.63 10.60
CA PHE A 120 5.95 -14.14 9.36
C PHE A 120 6.94 -14.27 8.21
N GLN A 121 7.91 -13.38 8.12
CA GLN A 121 8.83 -13.30 6.99
C GLN A 121 10.25 -13.00 7.47
N PRO A 122 10.82 -13.82 8.32
CA PRO A 122 12.13 -13.51 8.87
C PRO A 122 13.22 -13.38 7.81
N ILE A 123 13.10 -14.10 6.71
CA ILE A 123 14.10 -14.04 5.63
C ILE A 123 13.93 -12.78 4.80
N LEU A 124 12.67 -12.43 4.45
CA LEU A 124 12.38 -11.28 3.59
C LEU A 124 12.65 -9.95 4.27
N PHE A 125 12.40 -9.87 5.57
CA PHE A 125 12.48 -8.61 6.30
C PHE A 125 13.72 -8.48 7.16
N ARG A 126 14.64 -9.43 7.07
CA ARG A 126 15.90 -9.36 7.79
C ARG A 126 16.85 -8.46 7.02
N GLN A 127 16.84 -7.24 7.34
CA GLN A 127 17.69 -6.25 6.66
C GLN A 127 18.42 -5.43 7.68
#